data_671852af3e7b2b957ef5c4f65754ed55
#
_entry.id   671852af3e7b2b957ef5c4f65754ed55
#
_cell.length_a   1.000
_cell.length_b   1.000
_cell.length_c   1.000
_cell.angle_alpha   90.00
_cell.angle_beta   90.00
_cell.angle_gamma   90.00
#
_symmetry.space_group_name_H-M   'P 1'
#
loop_
_entity.id
_entity.type
_entity.pdbx_description
1 polymer ?
#
loop_
_entity_poly.entity_id
_entity_poly.type
_entity_poly.pdbx_seq_one_letter_code
_entity_poly.pdbx_strand_id
1 'polypeptide(L)' 'MRTLYYVNAGASWFGFYLDKGALALANDGARFNSFGAVLAWAGEHDFEFVAKYEPEGSARVATEMRRNGGRI' A
#
# COMPACT_ATOMS: atom_id res chain seq x y z
N MET A 1 -0.07 14.40 -0.66
CA MET A 1 -0.64 13.48 0.35
C MET A 1 -0.35 12.06 -0.07
N ARG A 2 0.30 11.31 0.79
CA ARG A 2 0.72 9.94 0.45
C ARG A 2 0.02 8.95 1.36
N THR A 3 -0.52 7.90 0.76
CA THR A 3 -1.19 6.82 1.47
C THR A 3 -0.47 5.51 1.21
N LEU A 4 -0.14 4.80 2.26
CA LEU A 4 0.37 3.43 2.17
C LEU A 4 -0.80 2.49 2.37
N TYR A 5 -1.02 1.60 1.40
CA TYR A 5 -2.03 0.56 1.50
C TYR A 5 -1.38 -0.72 1.98
N TYR A 6 -2.07 -1.44 2.84
CA TYR A 6 -1.54 -2.71 3.33
C TYR A 6 -2.55 -3.83 3.17
N VAL A 7 -2.02 -5.04 3.02
CA VAL A 7 -2.81 -6.26 3.08
C VAL A 7 -2.22 -7.17 4.15
N ASN A 8 -3.09 -7.89 4.84
CA ASN A 8 -2.68 -8.85 5.85
C ASN A 8 -2.92 -10.26 5.31
N ALA A 9 -1.87 -11.08 5.35
CA ALA A 9 -1.93 -12.46 4.93
C ALA A 9 -1.39 -13.33 6.07
N GLY A 10 -2.27 -13.76 6.96
CA GLY A 10 -1.88 -14.50 8.15
C GLY A 10 -0.99 -13.68 9.07
N ALA A 11 0.22 -14.14 9.31
CA ALA A 11 1.17 -13.44 10.17
C ALA A 11 2.03 -12.42 9.42
N SER A 12 1.75 -12.21 8.14
CA SER A 12 2.52 -11.30 7.31
C SER A 12 1.68 -10.13 6.85
N TRP A 13 2.33 -8.98 6.69
CA TRP A 13 1.72 -7.79 6.11
C TRP A 13 2.55 -7.35 4.92
N PHE A 14 1.88 -6.88 3.88
CA PHE A 14 2.52 -6.34 2.70
C PHE A 14 1.97 -4.94 2.45
N GLY A 15 2.79 -4.06 1.90
CA GLY A 15 2.37 -2.71 1.62
C GLY A 15 2.64 -2.32 0.18
N PHE A 16 1.84 -1.40 -0.34
CA PHE A 16 2.05 -0.83 -1.65
C PHE A 16 1.52 0.61 -1.66
N TYR A 17 2.01 1.37 -2.61
CA TYR A 17 1.63 2.78 -2.75
C TYR A 17 1.83 3.20 -4.19
N LEU A 18 1.43 4.43 -4.49
CA LEU A 18 1.63 5.01 -5.81
C LEU A 18 2.78 5.99 -5.76
N ASP A 19 3.78 5.76 -6.58
CA ASP A 19 4.94 6.61 -6.69
C ASP A 19 4.95 7.23 -8.08
N LYS A 20 4.72 8.53 -8.13
CA LYS A 20 4.62 9.28 -9.40
C LYS A 20 3.60 8.64 -10.34
N GLY A 21 2.51 8.17 -9.78
CA GLY A 21 1.43 7.54 -10.52
C GLY A 21 1.65 6.09 -10.89
N ALA A 22 2.76 5.48 -10.49
CA ALA A 22 3.06 4.07 -10.75
C ALA A 22 3.00 3.27 -9.45
N LEU A 23 2.53 2.04 -9.54
CA LEU A 23 2.46 1.16 -8.37
C LEU A 23 3.86 0.79 -7.89
N ALA A 24 4.09 0.97 -6.61
CA ALA A 24 5.35 0.60 -5.97
C ALA A 24 5.07 -0.27 -4.74
N LEU A 25 5.98 -1.19 -4.45
CA LEU A 25 5.87 -2.06 -3.29
C LEU A 25 6.66 -1.49 -2.12
N ALA A 26 6.04 -1.46 -0.96
CA ALA A 26 6.71 -1.04 0.26
C ALA A 26 7.76 -2.07 0.67
N ASN A 27 8.81 -1.61 1.32
CA ASN A 27 9.87 -2.47 1.85
C ASN A 27 10.49 -3.38 0.77
N ASP A 28 10.62 -2.84 -0.46
CA ASP A 28 11.16 -3.56 -1.61
C ASP A 28 10.42 -4.87 -1.92
N GLY A 29 9.14 -4.93 -1.58
CA GLY A 29 8.32 -6.12 -1.78
C GLY A 29 8.44 -7.15 -0.67
N ALA A 30 9.28 -6.90 0.34
CA ALA A 30 9.42 -7.82 1.45
C ALA A 30 8.26 -7.67 2.43
N ARG A 31 7.91 -8.76 3.08
CA ARG A 31 6.83 -8.74 4.07
C ARG A 31 7.25 -7.97 5.31
N PHE A 32 6.24 -7.44 5.98
CA PHE A 32 6.38 -6.94 7.35
C PHE A 32 5.92 -8.03 8.31
N ASN A 33 6.56 -8.12 9.46
CA ASN A 33 6.23 -9.14 10.45
C ASN A 33 5.14 -8.72 11.44
N SER A 34 4.73 -7.47 11.41
CA SER A 34 3.70 -6.93 12.28
C SER A 34 3.10 -5.67 11.68
N PHE A 35 1.92 -5.32 12.15
CA PHE A 35 1.30 -4.07 11.74
C PHE A 35 2.11 -2.87 12.23
N GLY A 36 2.72 -2.98 13.42
CA GLY A 36 3.61 -1.94 13.91
C GLY A 36 4.77 -1.66 12.98
N ALA A 37 5.31 -2.70 12.34
CA ALA A 37 6.38 -2.53 11.36
C ALA A 37 5.89 -1.77 10.12
N VAL A 38 4.66 -2.01 9.69
CA VAL A 38 4.05 -1.26 8.58
C VAL A 38 3.96 0.22 8.92
N LEU A 39 3.48 0.53 10.12
CA LEU A 39 3.35 1.91 10.58
C LEU A 39 4.70 2.60 10.68
N ALA A 40 5.70 1.90 11.22
CA ALA A 40 7.05 2.45 11.37
C ALA A 40 7.66 2.77 9.99
N TRP A 41 7.53 1.85 9.05
CA TRP A 41 8.04 2.05 7.70
C TRP A 41 7.35 3.25 7.04
N ALA A 42 6.04 3.34 7.19
CA ALA A 42 5.26 4.44 6.63
C ALA A 42 5.72 5.79 7.19
N GLY A 43 5.95 5.86 8.50
CA GLY A 43 6.44 7.08 9.14
C GLY A 43 7.82 7.48 8.65
N GLU A 44 8.71 6.51 8.45
CA GLU A 44 10.06 6.77 7.97
C GLU A 44 10.09 7.27 6.52
N HIS A 45 9.05 6.97 5.74
CA HIS A 45 9.00 7.30 4.32
C HIS A 45 7.96 8.39 4.01
N ASP A 46 7.57 9.17 5.02
CA ASP A 46 6.70 10.34 4.88
C ASP A 46 5.30 10.03 4.32
N PHE A 47 4.76 8.89 4.70
CA PHE A 47 3.36 8.59 4.41
C PHE A 47 2.49 9.24 5.49
N GLU A 48 1.44 9.93 5.06
CA GLU A 48 0.53 10.59 5.98
C GLU A 48 -0.58 9.67 6.45
N PHE A 49 -0.93 8.69 5.63
CA PHE A 49 -2.03 7.76 5.93
C PHE A 49 -1.60 6.33 5.67
N VAL A 50 -2.15 5.43 6.47
CA VAL A 50 -2.00 3.98 6.27
C VAL A 50 -3.42 3.43 6.23
N ALA A 51 -3.78 2.76 5.14
CA ALA A 51 -5.12 2.26 4.92
C ALA A 51 -5.10 0.79 4.54
N LYS A 52 -6.06 0.04 5.04
CA LYS A 52 -6.23 -1.36 4.66
C LYS A 52 -6.75 -1.45 3.24
N TYR A 53 -6.17 -2.36 2.47
CA TYR A 53 -6.64 -2.65 1.13
C TYR A 53 -7.87 -3.57 1.25
N GLU A 54 -9.06 -2.99 1.13
CA GLU A 54 -10.33 -3.71 1.30
C GLU A 54 -10.81 -4.26 -0.04
N PRO A 55 -11.33 -5.52 -0.08
CA PRO A 55 -11.80 -6.08 -1.34
C PRO A 55 -12.80 -5.20 -2.09
N GLU A 56 -13.78 -4.65 -1.40
CA GLU A 56 -14.79 -3.80 -2.05
C GLU A 56 -14.27 -2.43 -2.42
N GLY A 57 -13.60 -1.77 -1.51
CA GLY A 57 -12.95 -0.49 -1.79
C GLY A 57 -11.77 -0.68 -2.72
N SER A 58 -11.08 -1.81 -2.60
CA SER A 58 -9.93 -2.16 -3.41
C SER A 58 -10.27 -2.41 -4.87
N ALA A 59 -11.45 -2.98 -5.12
CA ALA A 59 -11.89 -3.23 -6.50
C ALA A 59 -11.94 -1.93 -7.29
N ARG A 60 -12.42 -0.87 -6.65
CA ARG A 60 -12.47 0.45 -7.28
C ARG A 60 -11.07 0.99 -7.54
N VAL A 61 -10.20 0.92 -6.54
CA VAL A 61 -8.83 1.39 -6.66
C VAL A 61 -8.08 0.61 -7.74
N ALA A 62 -8.22 -0.71 -7.74
CA ALA A 62 -7.59 -1.56 -8.72
C ALA A 62 -8.10 -1.27 -10.14
N THR A 63 -9.41 -1.00 -10.27
CA THR A 63 -10.00 -0.66 -11.55
C THR A 63 -9.45 0.67 -12.07
N GLU A 64 -9.36 1.66 -11.20
CA GLU A 64 -8.81 2.96 -11.58
C GLU A 64 -7.34 2.88 -11.93
N MET A 65 -6.58 2.08 -11.20
CA MET A 65 -5.18 1.86 -11.49
C MET A 65 -5.01 1.23 -12.88
N ARG A 66 -5.82 0.23 -13.20
CA ARG A 66 -5.77 -0.41 -14.53
C ARG A 66 -6.18 0.55 -15.64
N ARG A 67 -7.23 1.33 -15.40
CA ARG A 67 -7.72 2.31 -16.38
C ARG A 67 -6.64 3.34 -16.68
N ASN A 68 -5.88 3.74 -15.68
CA ASN A 68 -4.86 4.77 -15.82
C ASN A 68 -3.47 4.21 -16.06
N GLY A 69 -3.36 2.93 -16.45
CA GLY A 69 -2.08 2.31 -16.70
C GLY A 69 -1.21 2.18 -15.45
N GLY A 70 -1.84 1.93 -14.29
CA GLY A 70 -1.15 1.85 -13.02
C GLY A 70 -0.92 3.20 -12.36
N ARG A 71 -1.67 4.22 -12.77
CA ARG A 71 -1.55 5.57 -12.23
C ARG A 71 -2.81 6.00 -11.52
N ILE A 72 -2.65 6.90 -10.62
CA ILE A 72 -3.77 7.62 -10.03
C ILE A 72 -3.99 8.93 -10.78
#